data_0f5c6da5b19511273b59c744ab0ef051
#
_entry.id   0f5c6da5b19511273b59c744ab0ef051
#
_cell.length_a   1.000
_cell.length_b   1.000
_cell.length_c   1.000
_cell.angle_alpha   90.00
_cell.angle_beta   90.00
_cell.angle_gamma   90.00
#
_symmetry.space_group_name_H-M   'P 1'
#
loop_
_entity.id
_entity.type
_entity.pdbx_description
1 polymer ?
#
loop_
_entity_poly.entity_id
_entity_poly.type
_entity_poly.pdbx_seq_one_letter_code
_entity_poly.pdbx_strand_id
1 'polypeptide(L)'
;MTISGNGSIIAPVLINPNPTTSQAAAIEVGVQANSGTVNIYDNVTLEGNSGAAGSYALRLVNGTANIYGGRFKTAGGLNGDSECIFLQSIKPWGGTYRQCNLNIYGGVFETTGDAKYLINCKDEPYKDGKCAIKIMGGIFVGFNPADNTAEGAHTNFVAPGYKSVETTYNGKQAWKVVKE
;
A
#
# COMPACT_ATOMS: atom_id res chain seq x y z
N MET A 1 5.13 -6.41 14.94
CA MET A 1 5.45 -5.00 15.33
C MET A 1 4.14 -4.22 15.44
N THR A 2 4.05 -3.30 16.40
CA THR A 2 2.92 -2.38 16.54
C THR A 2 3.45 -0.95 16.40
N ILE A 3 2.74 -0.13 15.63
CA ILE A 3 3.04 1.28 15.41
C ILE A 3 1.80 2.07 15.78
N SER A 4 1.95 3.03 16.68
CA SER A 4 0.87 3.89 17.17
C SER A 4 1.37 5.28 17.55
N GLY A 5 0.46 6.22 17.75
CA GLY A 5 0.77 7.60 18.13
C GLY A 5 0.59 8.60 16.98
N ASN A 6 1.21 9.77 17.10
CA ASN A 6 1.03 10.90 16.18
C ASN A 6 2.31 11.29 15.42
N GLY A 7 3.28 10.39 15.33
CA GLY A 7 4.55 10.62 14.65
C GLY A 7 4.49 10.36 13.15
N SER A 8 5.59 10.65 12.47
CA SER A 8 5.79 10.36 11.06
C SER A 8 6.98 9.43 10.86
N ILE A 9 6.83 8.47 9.94
CA ILE A 9 7.90 7.62 9.43
C ILE A 9 7.99 7.91 7.93
N ILE A 10 9.14 8.39 7.48
CA ILE A 10 9.37 8.80 6.10
C ILE A 10 10.40 7.86 5.49
N ALA A 11 10.17 7.42 4.27
CA ALA A 11 11.13 6.62 3.52
C ALA A 11 12.45 7.39 3.37
N PRO A 12 13.62 6.73 3.47
CA PRO A 12 14.91 7.38 3.35
C PRO A 12 15.07 8.00 1.96
N VAL A 13 15.57 9.23 1.92
CA VAL A 13 15.97 9.87 0.66
C VAL A 13 17.24 9.19 0.15
N LEU A 14 17.19 8.69 -1.08
CA LEU A 14 18.34 8.06 -1.71
C LEU A 14 19.20 9.12 -2.43
N ILE A 15 20.51 9.06 -2.22
CA ILE A 15 21.47 9.91 -2.94
C ILE A 15 21.86 9.20 -4.23
N ASN A 16 21.65 9.85 -5.37
CA ASN A 16 21.91 9.30 -6.71
C ASN A 16 21.23 7.92 -6.93
N PRO A 17 19.91 7.82 -6.76
CA PRO A 17 19.21 6.55 -6.93
C PRO A 17 19.33 6.06 -8.37
N ASN A 18 19.43 4.75 -8.56
CA ASN A 18 19.30 4.17 -9.89
C ASN A 18 17.85 4.40 -10.38
N PRO A 19 17.65 5.07 -11.54
CA PRO A 19 16.33 5.49 -11.97
C PRO A 19 15.39 4.33 -12.34
N THR A 20 15.91 3.11 -12.47
CA THR A 20 15.12 1.94 -12.91
C THR A 20 14.93 0.88 -11.83
N THR A 21 15.78 0.83 -10.81
CA THR A 21 15.80 -0.31 -9.87
C THR A 21 15.79 0.08 -8.40
N SER A 22 16.06 1.35 -8.05
CA SER A 22 16.06 1.76 -6.65
C SER A 22 14.64 1.75 -6.05
N GLN A 23 14.52 1.23 -4.86
CA GLN A 23 13.25 1.19 -4.12
C GLN A 23 13.46 1.61 -2.67
N ALA A 24 12.51 2.35 -2.12
CA ALA A 24 12.51 2.75 -0.73
C ALA A 24 11.09 2.74 -0.17
N ALA A 25 10.95 2.33 1.09
CA ALA A 25 9.69 2.33 1.81
C ALA A 25 9.87 2.92 3.20
N ALA A 26 8.84 3.60 3.72
CA ALA A 26 8.84 4.02 5.12
C ALA A 26 8.82 2.80 6.04
N ILE A 27 8.04 1.77 5.68
CA ILE A 27 8.02 0.48 6.35
C ILE A 27 8.07 -0.64 5.32
N GLU A 28 8.96 -1.60 5.55
CA GLU A 28 8.98 -2.87 4.83
C GLU A 28 8.59 -4.01 5.77
N VAL A 29 7.68 -4.88 5.35
CA VAL A 29 7.17 -6.00 6.14
C VAL A 29 7.69 -7.31 5.60
N GLY A 30 8.39 -8.05 6.47
CA GLY A 30 8.98 -9.33 6.16
C GLY A 30 10.28 -9.21 5.39
N VAL A 31 10.98 -10.32 5.31
CA VAL A 31 12.18 -10.50 4.51
C VAL A 31 12.09 -11.84 3.79
N GLN A 32 13.04 -12.12 2.92
CA GLN A 32 13.01 -13.30 2.06
C GLN A 32 12.71 -14.62 2.81
N ALA A 33 13.31 -14.83 3.98
CA ALA A 33 13.18 -16.08 4.75
C ALA A 33 12.07 -16.03 5.80
N ASN A 34 11.77 -14.84 6.35
CA ASN A 34 10.91 -14.68 7.51
C ASN A 34 9.72 -13.79 7.21
N SER A 35 8.51 -14.27 7.51
CA SER A 35 7.31 -13.46 7.47
C SER A 35 7.30 -12.48 8.65
N GLY A 36 6.70 -11.32 8.42
CA GLY A 36 6.48 -10.31 9.45
C GLY A 36 4.99 -9.98 9.60
N THR A 37 4.63 -9.41 10.74
CA THR A 37 3.31 -8.80 10.93
C THR A 37 3.50 -7.40 11.48
N VAL A 38 2.85 -6.42 10.85
CA VAL A 38 2.75 -5.05 11.36
C VAL A 38 1.29 -4.72 11.63
N ASN A 39 1.03 -4.08 12.77
CA ASN A 39 -0.26 -3.48 13.10
C ASN A 39 -0.07 -1.97 13.23
N ILE A 40 -0.85 -1.19 12.51
CA ILE A 40 -0.74 0.27 12.42
C ILE A 40 -2.04 0.89 12.94
N TYR A 41 -1.91 1.77 13.94
CA TYR A 41 -3.02 2.40 14.64
C TYR A 41 -2.91 3.93 14.62
N ASP A 42 -3.92 4.59 15.13
CA ASP A 42 -3.98 6.02 15.43
C ASP A 42 -3.72 6.93 14.22
N ASN A 43 -2.96 8.01 14.46
CA ASN A 43 -2.70 9.07 13.48
C ASN A 43 -1.26 9.08 12.97
N VAL A 44 -0.56 7.95 13.05
CA VAL A 44 0.80 7.86 12.51
C VAL A 44 0.79 8.17 11.00
N THR A 45 1.76 8.93 10.53
CA THR A 45 1.94 9.20 9.11
C THR A 45 3.08 8.36 8.56
N LEU A 46 2.81 7.65 7.48
CA LEU A 46 3.79 6.91 6.69
C LEU A 46 3.92 7.57 5.32
N GLU A 47 5.13 7.95 4.95
CA GLU A 47 5.36 8.70 3.73
C GLU A 47 6.45 8.07 2.87
N GLY A 48 6.08 7.64 1.66
CA GLY A 48 6.99 7.22 0.61
C GLY A 48 7.37 8.41 -0.26
N ASN A 49 8.44 9.11 0.09
CA ASN A 49 8.93 10.28 -0.67
C ASN A 49 10.46 10.28 -0.67
N SER A 50 11.03 9.32 -1.38
CA SER A 50 12.48 9.07 -1.32
C SER A 50 13.24 9.51 -2.57
N GLY A 51 12.54 9.91 -3.66
CA GLY A 51 13.16 10.13 -4.96
C GLY A 51 13.71 8.86 -5.61
N ALA A 52 13.38 7.68 -5.08
CA ALA A 52 13.70 6.38 -5.69
C ALA A 52 12.87 6.12 -6.94
N ALA A 53 13.22 5.11 -7.73
CA ALA A 53 12.41 4.65 -8.85
C ALA A 53 11.04 4.15 -8.35
N GLY A 54 11.01 3.37 -7.26
CA GLY A 54 9.82 3.02 -6.51
C GLY A 54 9.86 3.58 -5.09
N SER A 55 8.81 4.27 -4.66
CA SER A 55 8.72 4.93 -3.35
C SER A 55 7.39 4.62 -2.69
N TYR A 56 7.42 3.98 -1.52
CA TYR A 56 6.24 3.41 -0.86
C TYR A 56 6.10 3.90 0.58
N ALA A 57 4.88 4.18 1.03
CA ALA A 57 4.62 4.35 2.46
C ALA A 57 4.71 3.00 3.18
N LEU A 58 4.21 1.92 2.54
CA LEU A 58 4.29 0.56 3.07
C LEU A 58 4.57 -0.43 1.94
N ARG A 59 5.55 -1.30 2.13
CA ARG A 59 5.90 -2.39 1.21
C ARG A 59 5.81 -3.74 1.92
N LEU A 60 5.07 -4.68 1.34
CA LEU A 60 4.97 -6.04 1.84
C LEU A 60 5.78 -6.98 0.94
N VAL A 61 6.77 -7.63 1.52
CA VAL A 61 7.64 -8.62 0.83
C VAL A 61 7.29 -10.04 1.26
N ASN A 62 6.89 -10.22 2.52
CA ASN A 62 6.49 -11.49 3.10
C ASN A 62 5.76 -11.24 4.43
N GLY A 63 4.47 -11.53 4.52
CA GLY A 63 3.75 -11.41 5.78
C GLY A 63 2.45 -10.62 5.71
N THR A 64 2.09 -9.96 6.82
CA THR A 64 0.78 -9.35 7.01
C THR A 64 0.89 -7.91 7.51
N ALA A 65 0.11 -7.02 6.91
CA ALA A 65 -0.14 -5.69 7.45
C ALA A 65 -1.62 -5.54 7.83
N ASN A 66 -1.88 -5.11 9.06
CA ASN A 66 -3.21 -4.76 9.56
C ASN A 66 -3.23 -3.26 9.85
N ILE A 67 -4.07 -2.53 9.16
CA ILE A 67 -4.15 -1.07 9.22
C ILE A 67 -5.48 -0.68 9.86
N TYR A 68 -5.43 -0.18 11.09
CA TYR A 68 -6.58 0.29 11.86
C TYR A 68 -6.75 1.81 11.80
N GLY A 69 -5.69 2.54 11.42
CA GLY A 69 -5.66 3.99 11.32
C GLY A 69 -4.41 4.47 10.60
N GLY A 70 -4.10 5.75 10.74
CA GLY A 70 -2.91 6.37 10.13
C GLY A 70 -3.18 7.07 8.80
N ARG A 71 -2.15 7.74 8.31
CA ARG A 71 -2.13 8.42 7.01
C ARG A 71 -1.00 7.84 6.18
N PHE A 72 -1.33 7.44 4.98
CA PHE A 72 -0.39 6.85 4.03
C PHE A 72 -0.28 7.77 2.82
N LYS A 73 0.95 8.20 2.50
CA LYS A 73 1.21 9.13 1.41
C LYS A 73 2.35 8.67 0.53
N THR A 74 2.26 8.98 -0.73
CA THR A 74 3.39 8.92 -1.65
C THR A 74 3.37 10.10 -2.61
N ALA A 75 4.55 10.62 -2.92
CA ALA A 75 4.72 11.73 -3.88
C ALA A 75 5.03 11.26 -5.31
N GLY A 76 5.05 9.96 -5.54
CA GLY A 76 5.51 9.40 -6.80
C GLY A 76 7.01 9.05 -6.76
N GLY A 77 7.43 8.23 -7.71
CA GLY A 77 8.83 7.86 -7.94
C GLY A 77 9.31 8.38 -9.29
N LEU A 78 10.58 8.16 -9.57
CA LEU A 78 11.20 8.62 -10.83
C LEU A 78 10.56 8.02 -12.08
N ASN A 79 9.94 6.85 -11.99
CA ASN A 79 9.33 6.14 -13.12
C ASN A 79 7.80 5.95 -12.98
N GLY A 80 7.14 6.65 -12.06
CA GLY A 80 5.72 6.45 -11.78
C GLY A 80 5.39 5.14 -11.01
N ASP A 81 6.39 4.33 -10.69
CA ASP A 81 6.24 3.11 -9.89
C ASP A 81 6.25 3.44 -8.40
N SER A 82 5.23 4.16 -7.96
CA SER A 82 5.12 4.56 -6.56
C SER A 82 3.67 4.46 -6.14
N GLU A 83 3.43 3.65 -5.16
CA GLU A 83 2.13 3.46 -4.54
C GLU A 83 2.21 3.80 -3.05
N CYS A 84 1.09 4.11 -2.42
CA CYS A 84 1.07 4.18 -0.97
C CYS A 84 1.39 2.82 -0.36
N ILE A 85 0.80 1.76 -0.91
CA ILE A 85 1.01 0.39 -0.45
C ILE A 85 1.33 -0.51 -1.64
N PHE A 86 2.46 -1.19 -1.57
CA PHE A 86 2.89 -2.15 -2.57
C PHE A 86 3.08 -3.56 -1.98
N LEU A 87 2.36 -4.54 -2.53
CA LEU A 87 2.53 -5.96 -2.21
C LEU A 87 3.45 -6.58 -3.25
N GLN A 88 4.74 -6.64 -2.95
CA GLN A 88 5.73 -7.14 -3.88
C GLN A 88 5.78 -8.67 -3.92
N SER A 89 5.62 -9.34 -2.79
CA SER A 89 5.74 -10.78 -2.64
C SER A 89 6.96 -11.37 -3.34
N ILE A 90 8.04 -11.53 -2.64
CA ILE A 90 9.28 -12.07 -3.24
C ILE A 90 9.21 -13.57 -3.46
N LYS A 91 9.94 -14.02 -4.47
CA LYS A 91 10.15 -15.45 -4.78
C LYS A 91 11.60 -15.83 -4.50
N PRO A 92 11.89 -16.59 -3.46
CA PRO A 92 13.24 -17.12 -3.23
C PRO A 92 13.69 -18.02 -4.39
N TRP A 93 14.99 -18.15 -4.58
CA TRP A 93 15.54 -19.04 -5.60
C TRP A 93 14.99 -20.45 -5.45
N GLY A 94 14.43 -21.00 -6.54
CA GLY A 94 13.82 -22.35 -6.55
C GLY A 94 12.54 -22.51 -5.74
N GLY A 95 12.01 -21.44 -5.15
CA GLY A 95 10.81 -21.46 -4.31
C GLY A 95 9.56 -20.92 -4.99
N THR A 96 8.51 -20.75 -4.18
CA THR A 96 7.25 -20.10 -4.54
C THR A 96 7.23 -18.66 -4.00
N TYR A 97 6.36 -17.82 -4.55
CA TYR A 97 6.09 -16.50 -4.01
C TYR A 97 5.64 -16.56 -2.55
N ARG A 98 6.05 -15.59 -1.75
CA ARG A 98 5.68 -15.47 -0.34
C ARG A 98 4.27 -14.88 -0.20
N GLN A 99 3.57 -15.28 0.86
CA GLN A 99 2.23 -14.78 1.13
C GLN A 99 2.30 -13.36 1.68
N CYS A 100 1.60 -12.43 1.02
CA CYS A 100 1.38 -11.05 1.47
C CYS A 100 -0.11 -10.83 1.72
N ASN A 101 -0.47 -10.40 2.93
CA ASN A 101 -1.86 -10.10 3.30
C ASN A 101 -1.96 -8.65 3.76
N LEU A 102 -2.87 -7.91 3.17
CA LEU A 102 -3.19 -6.53 3.55
C LEU A 102 -4.64 -6.48 4.04
N ASN A 103 -4.83 -6.10 5.29
CA ASN A 103 -6.14 -5.89 5.89
C ASN A 103 -6.27 -4.43 6.30
N ILE A 104 -7.23 -3.70 5.73
CA ILE A 104 -7.46 -2.27 6.01
C ILE A 104 -8.82 -2.12 6.70
N TYR A 105 -8.78 -1.66 7.93
CA TYR A 105 -9.95 -1.37 8.76
C TYR A 105 -10.21 0.13 8.90
N GLY A 106 -9.21 0.97 8.60
CA GLY A 106 -9.26 2.42 8.72
C GLY A 106 -8.04 3.08 8.10
N GLY A 107 -7.91 4.39 8.28
CA GLY A 107 -6.81 5.18 7.75
C GLY A 107 -7.19 6.02 6.54
N VAL A 108 -6.26 6.88 6.13
CA VAL A 108 -6.37 7.74 4.95
C VAL A 108 -5.20 7.48 4.02
N PHE A 109 -5.50 7.26 2.75
CA PHE A 109 -4.54 6.91 1.71
C PHE A 109 -4.60 7.95 0.60
N GLU A 110 -3.47 8.58 0.28
CA GLU A 110 -3.41 9.59 -0.77
C GLU A 110 -2.08 9.58 -1.54
N THR A 111 -2.15 9.89 -2.82
CA THR A 111 -0.97 10.23 -3.62
C THR A 111 -0.90 11.75 -3.80
N THR A 112 0.30 12.30 -3.73
CA THR A 112 0.56 13.73 -3.93
C THR A 112 1.29 14.03 -5.23
N GLY A 113 1.59 12.99 -6.03
CA GLY A 113 2.33 13.07 -7.30
C GLY A 113 1.74 12.11 -8.34
N ASP A 114 2.57 11.64 -9.24
CA ASP A 114 2.20 10.89 -10.44
C ASP A 114 2.04 9.38 -10.19
N ALA A 115 1.88 8.93 -8.95
CA ALA A 115 1.67 7.53 -8.64
C ALA A 115 0.40 7.01 -9.35
N LYS A 116 0.58 5.95 -10.11
CA LYS A 116 -0.48 5.38 -10.96
C LYS A 116 -1.58 4.70 -10.13
N TYR A 117 -1.19 4.07 -9.02
CA TYR A 117 -2.09 3.36 -8.14
C TYR A 117 -1.87 3.75 -6.68
N LEU A 118 -2.91 3.70 -5.90
CA LEU A 118 -2.81 3.92 -4.45
C LEU A 118 -2.37 2.65 -3.72
N ILE A 119 -2.92 1.51 -4.15
CA ILE A 119 -2.60 0.17 -3.68
C ILE A 119 -2.39 -0.71 -4.91
N ASN A 120 -1.31 -1.47 -4.92
CA ASN A 120 -0.96 -2.33 -6.04
C ASN A 120 -0.25 -3.61 -5.56
N CYS A 121 -0.35 -4.67 -6.36
CA CYS A 121 0.42 -5.90 -6.19
C CYS A 121 1.38 -6.09 -7.37
N LYS A 122 2.39 -6.88 -7.17
CA LYS A 122 3.14 -7.42 -8.29
C LYS A 122 2.28 -8.47 -9.01
N ASP A 123 2.20 -8.38 -10.33
CA ASP A 123 1.27 -9.18 -11.17
C ASP A 123 1.37 -10.69 -10.95
N GLU A 124 2.60 -11.25 -11.01
CA GLU A 124 2.76 -12.69 -10.94
C GLU A 124 2.32 -13.28 -9.58
N PRO A 125 2.74 -12.74 -8.42
CA PRO A 125 2.26 -13.26 -7.14
C PRO A 125 0.77 -12.99 -6.91
N TYR A 126 0.19 -11.94 -7.50
CA TYR A 126 -1.25 -11.71 -7.44
C TYR A 126 -2.00 -12.83 -8.19
N LYS A 127 -1.60 -13.14 -9.42
CA LYS A 127 -2.16 -14.24 -10.22
C LYS A 127 -2.00 -15.61 -9.55
N ASP A 128 -0.90 -15.79 -8.81
CA ASP A 128 -0.64 -17.01 -8.02
C ASP A 128 -1.41 -17.03 -6.67
N GLY A 129 -2.27 -16.05 -6.40
CA GLY A 129 -3.03 -15.95 -5.15
C GLY A 129 -2.17 -15.69 -3.90
N LYS A 130 -0.98 -15.13 -4.08
CA LYS A 130 -0.04 -14.82 -3.00
C LYS A 130 -0.13 -13.41 -2.46
N CYS A 131 -0.93 -12.57 -3.08
CA CYS A 131 -1.25 -11.24 -2.60
C CYS A 131 -2.75 -11.17 -2.31
N ALA A 132 -3.12 -11.02 -1.05
CA ALA A 132 -4.51 -10.90 -0.61
C ALA A 132 -4.76 -9.51 -0.01
N ILE A 133 -5.72 -8.79 -0.56
CA ILE A 133 -6.13 -7.45 -0.08
C ILE A 133 -7.59 -7.54 0.37
N LYS A 134 -7.86 -7.03 1.58
CA LYS A 134 -9.20 -6.94 2.17
C LYS A 134 -9.38 -5.55 2.77
N ILE A 135 -10.28 -4.76 2.18
CA ILE A 135 -10.59 -3.41 2.65
C ILE A 135 -11.97 -3.41 3.32
N MET A 136 -11.99 -3.09 4.61
CA MET A 136 -13.17 -3.06 5.46
C MET A 136 -13.44 -1.66 6.03
N GLY A 137 -12.59 -0.68 5.70
CA GLY A 137 -12.71 0.72 6.13
C GLY A 137 -11.66 1.59 5.48
N GLY A 138 -11.62 2.87 5.85
CA GLY A 138 -10.64 3.84 5.34
C GLY A 138 -11.19 4.78 4.29
N ILE A 139 -10.38 5.80 3.97
CA ILE A 139 -10.65 6.83 2.96
C ILE A 139 -9.53 6.79 1.93
N PHE A 140 -9.89 6.71 0.66
CA PHE A 140 -9.00 6.55 -0.48
C PHE A 140 -9.17 7.75 -1.43
N VAL A 141 -8.17 8.63 -1.48
CA VAL A 141 -8.24 9.87 -2.26
C VAL A 141 -7.88 9.57 -3.71
N GLY A 142 -8.80 9.86 -4.64
CA GLY A 142 -8.59 9.65 -6.07
C GLY A 142 -8.60 8.17 -6.50
N PHE A 143 -9.03 7.24 -5.64
CA PHE A 143 -8.99 5.81 -5.91
C PHE A 143 -10.25 5.12 -5.37
N ASN A 144 -11.00 4.45 -6.24
CA ASN A 144 -12.15 3.64 -5.83
C ASN A 144 -11.70 2.19 -5.55
N PRO A 145 -11.62 1.75 -4.30
CA PRO A 145 -11.17 0.39 -4.00
C PRO A 145 -12.11 -0.72 -4.44
N ALA A 146 -13.38 -0.39 -4.78
CA ALA A 146 -14.35 -1.37 -5.28
C ALA A 146 -14.35 -1.49 -6.81
N ASP A 147 -13.76 -0.51 -7.51
CA ASP A 147 -13.69 -0.52 -8.98
C ASP A 147 -12.47 0.29 -9.44
N ASN A 148 -11.38 -0.41 -9.66
CA ASN A 148 -10.11 0.19 -10.07
C ASN A 148 -9.42 -0.68 -11.14
N THR A 149 -8.21 -0.29 -11.53
CA THR A 149 -7.45 -0.98 -12.58
C THR A 149 -6.08 -1.48 -12.10
N ALA A 150 -5.86 -1.55 -10.79
CA ALA A 150 -4.55 -1.93 -10.24
C ALA A 150 -4.11 -3.34 -10.69
N GLU A 151 -5.04 -4.29 -10.67
CA GLU A 151 -4.76 -5.69 -11.06
C GLU A 151 -5.54 -6.12 -12.32
N GLY A 152 -5.98 -5.15 -13.10
CA GLY A 152 -6.81 -5.34 -14.28
C GLY A 152 -8.14 -4.60 -14.17
N ALA A 153 -8.92 -4.60 -15.25
CA ALA A 153 -10.22 -3.91 -15.29
C ALA A 153 -11.18 -4.43 -14.20
N HIS A 154 -11.86 -3.49 -13.53
CA HIS A 154 -12.85 -3.78 -12.49
C HIS A 154 -12.29 -4.53 -11.27
N THR A 155 -11.02 -4.26 -10.92
CA THR A 155 -10.42 -4.80 -9.69
C THR A 155 -11.21 -4.30 -8.47
N ASN A 156 -11.59 -5.24 -7.59
CA ASN A 156 -12.30 -4.96 -6.34
C ASN A 156 -11.52 -5.52 -5.15
N PHE A 157 -11.06 -4.63 -4.27
CA PHE A 157 -10.36 -4.96 -3.02
C PHE A 157 -11.26 -4.89 -1.77
N VAL A 158 -12.53 -4.46 -1.93
CA VAL A 158 -13.46 -4.33 -0.81
C VAL A 158 -13.92 -5.71 -0.34
N ALA A 159 -13.85 -5.95 0.95
CA ALA A 159 -14.24 -7.22 1.54
C ALA A 159 -15.77 -7.44 1.46
N PRO A 160 -16.25 -8.69 1.38
CA PRO A 160 -17.68 -9.00 1.48
C PRO A 160 -18.32 -8.38 2.73
N GLY A 161 -19.55 -7.84 2.60
CA GLY A 161 -20.28 -7.14 3.65
C GLY A 161 -19.85 -5.68 3.84
N TYR A 162 -19.02 -5.16 2.93
CA TYR A 162 -18.61 -3.77 2.88
C TYR A 162 -18.83 -3.20 1.48
N LYS A 163 -18.97 -1.88 1.40
CA LYS A 163 -19.10 -1.14 0.15
C LYS A 163 -18.25 0.12 0.12
N SER A 164 -17.88 0.52 -1.08
CA SER A 164 -17.23 1.80 -1.34
C SER A 164 -18.28 2.86 -1.63
N VAL A 165 -18.19 4.01 -0.97
CA VAL A 165 -19.10 5.15 -1.15
C VAL A 165 -18.27 6.36 -1.52
N GLU A 166 -18.66 7.04 -2.59
CA GLU A 166 -18.02 8.28 -3.01
C GLU A 166 -18.20 9.37 -1.93
N THR A 167 -17.15 10.13 -1.69
CA THR A 167 -17.09 11.20 -0.71
C THR A 167 -16.07 12.26 -1.14
N THR A 168 -15.83 13.24 -0.29
CA THR A 168 -14.73 14.19 -0.45
C THR A 168 -13.80 14.17 0.76
N TYR A 169 -12.52 14.36 0.51
CA TYR A 169 -11.51 14.52 1.55
C TYR A 169 -10.61 15.70 1.21
N ASN A 170 -10.58 16.72 2.07
CA ASN A 170 -9.83 17.97 1.85
C ASN A 170 -10.10 18.60 0.46
N GLY A 171 -11.37 18.61 0.02
CA GLY A 171 -11.79 19.16 -1.27
C GLY A 171 -11.46 18.30 -2.50
N LYS A 172 -10.89 17.11 -2.32
CA LYS A 172 -10.60 16.15 -3.39
C LYS A 172 -11.64 15.05 -3.41
N GLN A 173 -11.93 14.51 -4.59
CA GLN A 173 -12.73 13.28 -4.72
C GLN A 173 -12.05 12.14 -3.96
N ALA A 174 -12.84 11.40 -3.23
CA ALA A 174 -12.38 10.26 -2.44
C ALA A 174 -13.46 9.20 -2.34
N TRP A 175 -13.08 8.00 -1.90
CA TRP A 175 -14.00 6.91 -1.58
C TRP A 175 -13.79 6.45 -0.15
N LYS A 176 -14.89 6.24 0.55
CA LYS A 176 -14.89 5.70 1.91
C LYS A 176 -15.48 4.29 1.90
N VAL A 177 -14.77 3.34 2.49
CA VAL A 177 -15.31 2.00 2.68
C VAL A 177 -16.06 1.93 4.01
N VAL A 178 -17.29 1.42 3.95
CA VAL A 178 -18.19 1.29 5.10
C VAL A 178 -18.86 -0.08 5.10
N LYS A 179 -19.34 -0.53 6.25
CA LYS A 179 -20.14 -1.74 6.36
C LYS A 179 -21.50 -1.56 5.65
N GLU A 180 -21.98 -2.58 4.99
CA GLU A 180 -23.33 -2.64 4.39
C GLU A 180 -24.44 -2.62 5.43
#